data_d526d0f3fd538478d99c31614121a850
#
_entry.id   d526d0f3fd538478d99c31614121a850
#
_cell.length_a   1.000
_cell.length_b   1.000
_cell.length_c   1.000
_cell.angle_alpha   90.00
_cell.angle_beta   90.00
_cell.angle_gamma   90.00
#
_symmetry.space_group_name_H-M   'P 1'
#
loop_
_entity.id
_entity.type
_entity.pdbx_description
1 polymer ?
#
loop_
_entity_poly.entity_id
_entity_poly.type
_entity_poly.pdbx_seq_one_letter_code
_entity_poly.pdbx_strand_id
1 'polypeptide(L)'
;ETFRVIKVDRSLLDYYQKLTTLYGQFRSVGVNYNQAVVALKSNFTEKKAYAMLAQLEKLTLELAAIGGEIVQLTREFQEKWSQK
;
A
#
# COMPACT_ATOMS: atom_id res chain seq x y z
N GLU A 1 34.91 -0.75 8.31
CA GLU A 1 34.22 -1.54 7.64
C GLU A 1 32.83 -1.38 7.81
N THR A 2 32.40 -1.32 8.94
CA THR A 2 31.05 -1.05 9.12
C THR A 2 30.70 0.25 8.48
N PHE A 3 31.68 1.00 8.21
CA PHE A 3 31.42 2.25 7.67
C PHE A 3 30.85 2.22 6.32
N ARG A 4 31.05 1.19 5.63
CA ARG A 4 30.48 1.08 4.37
C ARG A 4 29.05 1.10 4.45
N VAL A 5 28.54 0.57 5.47
CA VAL A 5 27.13 0.54 5.63
C VAL A 5 26.60 1.90 5.73
N ILE A 6 27.36 2.74 6.32
CA ILE A 6 26.93 4.06 6.49
C ILE A 6 26.91 4.85 5.23
N LYS A 7 27.68 4.44 4.28
CA LYS A 7 27.60 5.06 3.04
C LYS A 7 26.34 4.72 2.42
N VAL A 8 25.35 4.91 3.07
CA VAL A 8 24.10 4.55 2.65
C VAL A 8 23.91 4.85 1.24
N ASP A 9 23.65 3.84 0.55
CA ASP A 9 23.32 3.91 -0.80
C ASP A 9 22.15 4.83 -0.96
N ARG A 10 22.22 5.77 -1.83
CA ARG A 10 21.12 6.63 -2.12
C ARG A 10 19.93 5.85 -2.60
N SER A 11 20.16 4.74 -3.29
CA SER A 11 19.07 3.91 -3.74
C SER A 11 18.32 3.32 -2.58
N LEU A 12 19.00 2.98 -1.49
CA LEU A 12 18.32 2.48 -0.32
C LEU A 12 17.46 3.54 0.32
N LEU A 13 17.96 4.75 0.39
CA LEU A 13 17.23 5.85 0.95
C LEU A 13 16.01 6.19 0.11
N ASP A 14 16.17 6.23 -1.20
CA ASP A 14 15.07 6.48 -2.10
C ASP A 14 14.01 5.39 -1.97
N TYR A 15 14.45 4.15 -1.89
CA TYR A 15 13.52 3.03 -1.73
C TYR A 15 12.71 3.20 -0.45
N TYR A 16 13.39 3.53 0.63
CA TYR A 16 12.74 3.69 1.91
C TYR A 16 11.72 4.82 1.88
N GLN A 17 12.07 5.92 1.25
CA GLN A 17 11.16 7.05 1.17
C GLN A 17 9.93 6.72 0.34
N LYS A 18 10.13 6.07 -0.80
CA LYS A 18 9.02 5.66 -1.64
C LYS A 18 8.14 4.64 -0.94
N LEU A 19 8.77 3.71 -0.25
CA LEU A 19 8.03 2.69 0.48
C LEU A 19 7.20 3.31 1.58
N THR A 20 7.75 4.29 2.29
CA THR A 20 7.03 4.97 3.35
C THR A 20 5.81 5.71 2.81
N THR A 21 5.98 6.37 1.67
CA THR A 21 4.89 7.08 1.03
C THR A 21 3.78 6.11 0.61
N LEU A 22 4.16 5.02 -0.05
CA LEU A 22 3.19 4.03 -0.50
C LEU A 22 2.49 3.37 0.67
N TYR A 23 3.25 3.08 1.72
CA TYR A 23 2.65 2.49 2.90
C TYR A 23 1.64 3.42 3.54
N GLY A 24 1.96 4.72 3.58
CA GLY A 24 1.02 5.70 4.09
C GLY A 24 -0.27 5.73 3.31
N GLN A 25 -0.18 5.68 1.99
CA GLN A 25 -1.34 5.63 1.14
C GLN A 25 -2.12 4.35 1.35
N PHE A 26 -1.41 3.23 1.43
CA PHE A 26 -2.04 1.94 1.63
C PHE A 26 -2.82 1.92 2.94
N ARG A 27 -2.21 2.45 3.99
CA ARG A 27 -2.85 2.49 5.29
C ARG A 27 -4.08 3.38 5.28
N SER A 28 -3.99 4.53 4.61
CA SER A 28 -5.10 5.46 4.55
C SER A 28 -6.31 4.84 3.84
N VAL A 29 -6.06 4.21 2.71
CA VAL A 29 -7.13 3.52 1.99
C VAL A 29 -7.65 2.35 2.81
N GLY A 30 -6.76 1.66 3.51
CA GLY A 30 -7.14 0.54 4.35
C GLY A 30 -8.07 0.94 5.48
N VAL A 31 -7.81 2.10 6.09
CA VAL A 31 -8.71 2.59 7.14
C VAL A 31 -10.08 2.88 6.57
N ASN A 32 -10.12 3.52 5.40
CA ASN A 32 -11.39 3.80 4.74
C ASN A 32 -12.12 2.52 4.37
N TYR A 33 -11.38 1.53 3.92
CA TYR A 33 -11.93 0.23 3.57
C TYR A 33 -12.58 -0.40 4.79
N ASN A 34 -11.86 -0.40 5.89
CA ASN A 34 -12.36 -0.98 7.12
C ASN A 34 -13.61 -0.28 7.60
N GLN A 35 -13.64 1.04 7.51
CA GLN A 35 -14.83 1.79 7.90
C GLN A 35 -16.02 1.46 7.01
N ALA A 36 -15.78 1.28 5.71
CA ALA A 36 -16.85 0.92 4.80
C ALA A 36 -17.41 -0.47 5.12
N VAL A 37 -16.52 -1.41 5.47
CA VAL A 37 -16.95 -2.75 5.84
C VAL A 37 -17.80 -2.71 7.12
N VAL A 38 -17.35 -1.94 8.10
CA VAL A 38 -18.10 -1.83 9.34
C VAL A 38 -19.45 -1.19 9.11
N ALA A 39 -19.49 -0.15 8.29
CA ALA A 39 -20.74 0.52 7.98
C ALA A 39 -21.71 -0.42 7.26
N LEU A 40 -21.19 -1.22 6.34
CA LEU A 40 -22.03 -2.17 5.63
C LEU A 40 -22.63 -3.18 6.60
N LYS A 41 -21.83 -3.64 7.55
CA LYS A 41 -22.28 -4.60 8.52
C LYS A 41 -23.34 -4.02 9.46
N SER A 42 -23.19 -2.74 9.79
CA SER A 42 -24.08 -2.11 10.77
C SER A 42 -25.39 -1.65 10.17
N ASN A 43 -25.35 -1.19 8.92
CA ASN A 43 -26.54 -0.61 8.30
C ASN A 43 -26.86 -1.27 6.99
N PHE A 44 -27.17 -2.53 7.05
CA PHE A 44 -27.41 -3.28 5.85
C PHE A 44 -28.84 -3.11 5.36
N THR A 45 -29.06 -2.25 4.40
CA THR A 45 -30.31 -2.19 3.67
C THR A 45 -29.95 -2.41 2.21
N GLU A 46 -30.93 -2.87 1.45
CA GLU A 46 -30.67 -3.25 0.09
C GLU A 46 -30.10 -2.11 -0.75
N LYS A 47 -30.72 -0.93 -0.62
CA LYS A 47 -30.24 0.22 -1.39
C LYS A 47 -28.87 0.65 -0.98
N LYS A 48 -28.62 0.70 0.31
CA LYS A 48 -27.32 1.13 0.80
C LYS A 48 -26.24 0.09 0.50
N ALA A 49 -26.64 -1.17 0.48
CA ALA A 49 -25.68 -2.23 0.20
C ALA A 49 -25.07 -2.07 -1.18
N TYR A 50 -25.89 -1.73 -2.17
CA TYR A 50 -25.34 -1.56 -3.51
C TYR A 50 -24.34 -0.42 -3.58
N ALA A 51 -24.66 0.72 -2.98
CA ALA A 51 -23.74 1.85 -2.99
C ALA A 51 -22.47 1.52 -2.25
N MET A 52 -22.60 0.83 -1.13
CA MET A 52 -21.42 0.49 -0.32
C MET A 52 -20.55 -0.56 -0.99
N LEU A 53 -21.17 -1.50 -1.69
CA LEU A 53 -20.41 -2.49 -2.42
C LEU A 53 -19.62 -1.85 -3.56
N ALA A 54 -20.21 -0.87 -4.23
CA ALA A 54 -19.49 -0.15 -5.26
C ALA A 54 -18.31 0.61 -4.67
N GLN A 55 -18.50 1.20 -3.50
CA GLN A 55 -17.42 1.90 -2.83
C GLN A 55 -16.33 0.93 -2.39
N LEU A 56 -16.73 -0.23 -1.87
CA LEU A 56 -15.76 -1.24 -1.48
C LEU A 56 -14.95 -1.73 -2.66
N GLU A 57 -15.62 -1.91 -3.79
CA GLU A 57 -14.92 -2.33 -4.99
C GLU A 57 -13.86 -1.30 -5.38
N LYS A 58 -14.22 -0.04 -5.35
CA LYS A 58 -13.28 1.03 -5.68
C LYS A 58 -12.10 1.02 -4.73
N LEU A 59 -12.38 0.92 -3.43
CA LEU A 59 -11.31 0.90 -2.44
C LEU A 59 -10.42 -0.34 -2.58
N THR A 60 -11.03 -1.48 -2.93
CA THR A 60 -10.26 -2.70 -3.15
C THR A 60 -9.30 -2.53 -4.31
N LEU A 61 -9.77 -1.90 -5.39
CA LEU A 61 -8.91 -1.66 -6.53
C LEU A 61 -7.79 -0.71 -6.19
N GLU A 62 -8.07 0.30 -5.38
CA GLU A 62 -7.02 1.23 -4.94
C GLU A 62 -5.97 0.51 -4.09
N LEU A 63 -6.43 -0.33 -3.17
CA LEU A 63 -5.52 -1.09 -2.34
C LEU A 63 -4.65 -2.02 -3.19
N ALA A 64 -5.28 -2.67 -4.16
CA ALA A 64 -4.55 -3.58 -5.03
C ALA A 64 -3.50 -2.84 -5.85
N ALA A 65 -3.84 -1.65 -6.33
CA ALA A 65 -2.91 -0.87 -7.11
C ALA A 65 -1.72 -0.45 -6.27
N ILE A 66 -1.97 0.05 -5.05
CA ILE A 66 -0.89 0.48 -4.18
C ILE A 66 -0.05 -0.72 -3.76
N GLY A 67 -0.71 -1.83 -3.41
CA GLY A 67 -0.01 -3.05 -3.04
C GLY A 67 0.89 -3.54 -4.16
N GLY A 68 0.41 -3.47 -5.39
CA GLY A 68 1.20 -3.85 -6.55
C GLY A 68 2.42 -2.97 -6.72
N GLU A 69 2.26 -1.67 -6.47
CA GLU A 69 3.39 -0.76 -6.55
C GLU A 69 4.44 -1.07 -5.49
N ILE A 70 3.99 -1.41 -4.29
CA ILE A 70 4.92 -1.77 -3.23
C ILE A 70 5.69 -3.04 -3.60
N VAL A 71 5.00 -4.02 -4.13
CA VAL A 71 5.64 -5.26 -4.54
C VAL A 71 6.65 -5.01 -5.64
N GLN A 72 6.27 -4.22 -6.63
CA GLN A 72 7.16 -3.90 -7.73
C GLN A 72 8.40 -3.16 -7.24
N LEU A 73 8.21 -2.18 -6.40
CA LEU A 73 9.31 -1.41 -5.85
C LEU A 73 10.26 -2.32 -5.07
N THR A 74 9.70 -3.23 -4.28
CA THR A 74 10.50 -4.15 -3.51
C THR A 74 11.30 -5.10 -4.40
N ARG A 75 10.69 -5.57 -5.46
CA ARG A 75 11.39 -6.45 -6.39
C ARG A 75 12.52 -5.74 -7.09
N GLU A 76 12.28 -4.52 -7.52
CA GLU A 76 13.32 -3.74 -8.17
C GLU A 76 14.51 -3.55 -7.24
N PHE A 77 14.21 -3.25 -5.99
CA PHE A 77 15.28 -3.04 -5.03
C PHE A 77 16.03 -4.32 -4.76
N GLN A 78 15.33 -5.44 -4.66
CA GLN A 78 15.97 -6.73 -4.43
C GLN A 78 16.87 -7.11 -5.58
N GLU A 79 16.47 -6.84 -6.79
CA GLU A 79 17.29 -7.13 -7.95
C GLU A 79 18.58 -6.34 -7.92
N LYS A 80 18.47 -5.07 -7.56
CA LYS A 80 19.67 -4.25 -7.47
C LYS A 80 20.61 -4.79 -6.42
N TRP A 81 20.07 -5.21 -5.30
CA TRP A 81 20.92 -5.71 -4.23
C TRP A 81 21.50 -7.06 -4.51
N SER A 82 20.75 -7.92 -5.19
CA SER A 82 21.30 -9.24 -5.46
C SER A 82 22.37 -9.22 -6.51
N GLN A 83 22.47 -8.18 -7.27
CA GLN A 83 23.52 -8.07 -8.26
C GLN A 83 24.83 -7.65 -7.65
N LYS A 84 24.85 -7.35 -6.41
CA LYS A 84 26.08 -7.07 -5.75
C LYS A 84 26.68 -8.33 -5.18
#